data_aeaaa54dd0a1b8bf76549bb3b1d6d5d1
#
_entry.id   aeaaa54dd0a1b8bf76549bb3b1d6d5d1
#
_cell.length_a   1.000
_cell.length_b   1.000
_cell.length_c   1.000
_cell.angle_alpha   90.00
_cell.angle_beta   90.00
_cell.angle_gamma   90.00
#
_symmetry.space_group_name_H-M   'P 1'
#
loop_
_entity.id
_entity.type
_entity.pdbx_description
1 polymer ?
#
loop_
_entity_poly.entity_id
_entity_poly.type
_entity_poly.pdbx_seq_one_letter_code
_entity_poly.pdbx_strand_id
1 'polypeptide(L)'
;YLPYINLIALLGFGYLIVIALANLIYWNLRLRYPHSTAQVVRNVVKIIGIGALIASAVGGSGGAAAGLAVGGFLGLVAGFATRKVLGQAVAGLFLLILRPFRIGDRAVVSGEEGVVKDITTFYTVIEKPDGSTALIPNDGVIGGKILLKKPEAKQ
;
A
#
# COMPACT_ATOMS: atom_id res chain seq x y z
N TYR A 1 -14.94 12.58 -39.09
CA TYR A 1 -14.85 13.53 -37.97
C TYR A 1 -15.46 12.98 -36.67
N LEU A 2 -16.48 12.10 -36.71
CA LEU A 2 -17.15 11.51 -35.55
C LEU A 2 -16.21 10.83 -34.55
N PRO A 3 -15.19 10.01 -34.94
CA PRO A 3 -14.28 9.38 -33.98
C PRO A 3 -13.46 10.38 -33.18
N TYR A 4 -13.04 11.47 -33.79
CA TYR A 4 -12.25 12.53 -33.11
C TYR A 4 -13.11 13.31 -32.13
N ILE A 5 -14.38 13.56 -32.46
CA ILE A 5 -15.33 14.22 -31.54
C ILE A 5 -15.55 13.36 -30.29
N ASN A 6 -15.77 12.05 -30.49
CA ASN A 6 -15.94 11.10 -29.37
C ASN A 6 -14.68 11.01 -28.49
N LEU A 7 -13.49 11.02 -29.08
CA LEU A 7 -12.24 11.00 -28.36
C LEU A 7 -12.05 12.28 -27.53
N ILE A 8 -12.33 13.45 -28.14
CA ILE A 8 -12.22 14.74 -27.41
C ILE A 8 -13.24 14.80 -26.27
N ALA A 9 -14.47 14.35 -26.51
CA ALA A 9 -15.51 14.28 -25.50
C ALA A 9 -15.11 13.31 -24.37
N LEU A 10 -14.60 12.11 -24.68
CA LEU A 10 -14.10 11.14 -23.70
C LEU A 10 -12.99 11.75 -22.83
N LEU A 11 -12.00 12.38 -23.45
CA LEU A 11 -10.89 13.00 -22.71
C LEU A 11 -11.36 14.19 -21.87
N GLY A 12 -12.20 15.06 -22.41
CA GLY A 12 -12.71 16.24 -21.72
C GLY A 12 -13.60 15.87 -20.53
N PHE A 13 -14.67 15.12 -20.78
CA PHE A 13 -15.58 14.69 -19.70
C PHE A 13 -14.91 13.72 -18.73
N GLY A 14 -14.10 12.78 -19.23
CA GLY A 14 -13.35 11.85 -18.40
C GLY A 14 -12.38 12.57 -17.45
N TYR A 15 -11.67 13.59 -17.94
CA TYR A 15 -10.80 14.41 -17.10
C TYR A 15 -11.57 15.17 -16.03
N LEU A 16 -12.72 15.76 -16.37
CA LEU A 16 -13.58 16.45 -15.39
C LEU A 16 -14.08 15.48 -14.32
N ILE A 17 -14.47 14.26 -14.69
CA ILE A 17 -14.90 13.22 -13.75
C ILE A 17 -13.74 12.85 -12.81
N VAL A 18 -12.54 12.62 -13.33
CA VAL A 18 -11.36 12.29 -12.52
C VAL A 18 -11.05 13.38 -11.50
N ILE A 19 -11.08 14.66 -11.94
CA ILE A 19 -10.85 15.78 -11.04
C ILE A 19 -11.96 15.91 -9.99
N ALA A 20 -13.21 15.75 -10.38
CA ALA A 20 -14.36 15.83 -9.49
C ALA A 20 -14.28 14.75 -8.40
N LEU A 21 -14.01 13.48 -8.79
CA LEU A 21 -13.81 12.37 -7.85
C LEU A 21 -12.62 12.61 -6.91
N ALA A 22 -11.48 13.04 -7.45
CA ALA A 22 -10.30 13.34 -6.66
C ALA A 22 -10.54 14.45 -5.64
N ASN A 23 -11.27 15.50 -6.03
CA ASN A 23 -11.63 16.60 -5.13
C ASN A 23 -12.68 16.16 -4.10
N LEU A 24 -13.66 15.35 -4.47
CA LEU A 24 -14.65 14.80 -3.54
C LEU A 24 -13.96 13.97 -2.44
N ILE A 25 -13.05 13.08 -2.84
CA ILE A 25 -12.25 12.28 -1.89
C ILE A 25 -11.38 13.19 -1.01
N TYR A 26 -10.75 14.21 -1.59
CA TYR A 26 -9.93 15.18 -0.85
C TYR A 26 -10.75 15.88 0.24
N TRP A 27 -11.91 16.44 -0.08
CA TRP A 27 -12.75 17.14 0.90
C TRP A 27 -13.29 16.21 1.98
N ASN A 28 -13.66 14.98 1.61
CA ASN A 28 -14.10 13.96 2.58
C ASN A 28 -12.98 13.59 3.57
N LEU A 29 -11.77 13.38 3.08
CA LEU A 29 -10.61 13.08 3.90
C LEU A 29 -10.17 14.26 4.77
N ARG A 30 -10.33 15.50 4.27
CA ARG A 30 -9.97 16.72 4.99
C ARG A 30 -10.74 16.90 6.30
N LEU A 31 -11.91 16.26 6.42
CA LEU A 31 -12.70 16.27 7.65
C LEU A 31 -12.05 15.46 8.78
N ARG A 32 -11.21 14.47 8.45
CA ARG A 32 -10.64 13.53 9.42
C ARG A 32 -9.11 13.52 9.47
N TYR A 33 -8.43 13.97 8.42
CA TYR A 33 -6.98 13.89 8.26
C TYR A 33 -6.34 15.23 7.95
N PRO A 34 -5.03 15.40 8.25
CA PRO A 34 -4.26 16.60 7.90
C PRO A 34 -4.27 16.87 6.38
N HIS A 35 -4.05 18.13 6.02
CA HIS A 35 -4.00 18.57 4.62
C HIS A 35 -3.04 17.75 3.76
N SER A 36 -1.85 17.43 4.29
CA SER A 36 -0.82 16.64 3.59
C SER A 36 -1.32 15.26 3.18
N THR A 37 -1.99 14.52 4.08
CA THR A 37 -2.54 13.20 3.81
C THR A 37 -3.63 13.25 2.74
N ALA A 38 -4.59 14.16 2.88
CA ALA A 38 -5.66 14.35 1.91
C ALA A 38 -5.12 14.74 0.52
N GLN A 39 -4.08 15.57 0.47
CA GLN A 39 -3.41 15.98 -0.77
C GLN A 39 -2.74 14.80 -1.48
N VAL A 40 -2.01 13.95 -0.75
CA VAL A 40 -1.36 12.75 -1.32
C VAL A 40 -2.39 11.82 -1.91
N VAL A 41 -3.47 11.50 -1.18
CA VAL A 41 -4.54 10.63 -1.68
C VAL A 41 -5.20 11.24 -2.93
N ARG A 42 -5.49 12.53 -2.93
CA ARG A 42 -6.01 13.22 -4.13
C ARG A 42 -5.11 13.05 -5.34
N ASN A 43 -3.79 13.21 -5.17
CA ASN A 43 -2.83 13.07 -6.26
C ASN A 43 -2.76 11.62 -6.77
N VAL A 44 -2.78 10.62 -5.88
CA VAL A 44 -2.82 9.20 -6.26
C VAL A 44 -4.08 8.89 -7.08
N VAL A 45 -5.26 9.35 -6.63
CA VAL A 45 -6.52 9.17 -7.36
C VAL A 45 -6.46 9.81 -8.75
N LYS A 46 -5.87 11.01 -8.87
CA LYS A 46 -5.67 11.68 -10.17
C LYS A 46 -4.77 10.86 -11.09
N ILE A 47 -3.64 10.37 -10.60
CA ILE A 47 -2.69 9.58 -11.40
C ILE A 47 -3.36 8.31 -11.91
N ILE A 48 -4.07 7.57 -11.05
CA ILE A 48 -4.79 6.36 -11.43
C ILE A 48 -5.90 6.68 -12.46
N GLY A 49 -6.69 7.73 -12.18
CA GLY A 49 -7.78 8.15 -13.06
C GLY A 49 -7.30 8.61 -14.43
N ILE A 50 -6.20 9.36 -14.51
CA ILE A 50 -5.59 9.77 -15.78
C ILE A 50 -5.03 8.56 -16.53
N GLY A 51 -4.39 7.62 -15.84
CA GLY A 51 -3.92 6.38 -16.44
C GLY A 51 -5.05 5.55 -17.06
N ALA A 52 -6.17 5.40 -16.35
CA ALA A 52 -7.36 4.73 -16.85
C ALA A 52 -7.98 5.46 -18.05
N LEU A 53 -7.99 6.80 -18.01
CA LEU A 53 -8.50 7.62 -19.12
C LEU A 53 -7.64 7.46 -20.37
N ILE A 54 -6.31 7.42 -20.25
CA ILE A 54 -5.38 7.18 -21.36
C ILE A 54 -5.62 5.79 -21.94
N ALA A 55 -5.73 4.76 -21.13
CA ALA A 55 -6.00 3.40 -21.58
C ALA A 55 -7.34 3.29 -22.32
N SER A 56 -8.39 3.99 -21.83
CA SER A 56 -9.69 4.07 -22.47
C SER A 56 -9.64 4.80 -23.82
N ALA A 57 -8.88 5.89 -23.92
CA ALA A 57 -8.71 6.66 -25.14
C ALA A 57 -7.98 5.87 -26.22
N VAL A 58 -6.92 5.13 -25.84
CA VAL A 58 -6.19 4.22 -26.74
C VAL A 58 -7.10 3.07 -27.20
N GLY A 59 -7.91 2.51 -26.28
CA GLY A 59 -8.88 1.44 -26.63
C GLY A 59 -9.97 1.91 -27.60
N GLY A 60 -10.44 3.14 -27.45
CA GLY A 60 -11.44 3.76 -28.30
C GLY A 60 -10.94 4.09 -29.71
N SER A 61 -9.65 4.42 -29.86
CA SER A 61 -9.05 4.81 -31.15
C SER A 61 -8.28 3.67 -31.84
N GLY A 62 -7.55 2.86 -31.04
CA GLY A 62 -6.69 1.77 -31.52
C GLY A 62 -7.27 0.37 -31.38
N GLY A 63 -8.53 0.25 -30.91
CA GLY A 63 -9.19 -1.01 -30.62
C GLY A 63 -8.97 -1.53 -29.19
N ALA A 64 -9.89 -2.40 -28.75
CA ALA A 64 -9.91 -2.91 -27.37
C ALA A 64 -8.58 -3.55 -26.94
N ALA A 65 -7.90 -4.26 -27.83
CA ALA A 65 -6.61 -4.89 -27.55
C ALA A 65 -5.52 -3.86 -27.18
N ALA A 66 -5.47 -2.71 -27.86
CA ALA A 66 -4.53 -1.65 -27.58
C ALA A 66 -4.80 -1.00 -26.22
N GLY A 67 -6.07 -0.75 -25.90
CA GLY A 67 -6.47 -0.24 -24.57
C GLY A 67 -6.10 -1.21 -23.44
N LEU A 68 -6.33 -2.51 -23.62
CA LEU A 68 -5.97 -3.55 -22.67
C LEU A 68 -4.45 -3.65 -22.48
N ALA A 69 -3.68 -3.53 -23.56
CA ALA A 69 -2.20 -3.54 -23.49
C ALA A 69 -1.68 -2.36 -22.65
N VAL A 70 -2.15 -1.15 -22.89
CA VAL A 70 -1.75 0.05 -22.14
C VAL A 70 -2.20 -0.06 -20.68
N GLY A 71 -3.47 -0.42 -20.45
CA GLY A 71 -4.03 -0.60 -19.10
C GLY A 71 -3.29 -1.68 -18.31
N GLY A 72 -2.98 -2.81 -18.94
CA GLY A 72 -2.21 -3.91 -18.38
C GLY A 72 -0.79 -3.48 -18.03
N PHE A 73 -0.12 -2.75 -18.92
CA PHE A 73 1.22 -2.20 -18.64
C PHE A 73 1.22 -1.24 -17.46
N LEU A 74 0.29 -0.30 -17.40
CA LEU A 74 0.15 0.61 -16.27
C LEU A 74 -0.17 -0.14 -14.97
N GLY A 75 -1.01 -1.16 -15.04
CA GLY A 75 -1.32 -2.05 -13.90
C GLY A 75 -0.10 -2.80 -13.38
N LEU A 76 0.74 -3.33 -14.28
CA LEU A 76 2.00 -3.98 -13.91
C LEU A 76 2.96 -3.00 -13.22
N VAL A 77 3.13 -1.80 -13.77
CA VAL A 77 3.99 -0.76 -13.16
C VAL A 77 3.50 -0.40 -11.75
N ALA A 78 2.19 -0.18 -11.59
CA ALA A 78 1.59 0.11 -10.29
C ALA A 78 1.74 -1.07 -9.32
N GLY A 79 1.54 -2.31 -9.79
CA GLY A 79 1.71 -3.54 -9.00
C GLY A 79 3.15 -3.70 -8.49
N PHE A 80 4.15 -3.49 -9.34
CA PHE A 80 5.55 -3.52 -8.92
C PHE A 80 5.89 -2.40 -7.92
N ALA A 81 5.38 -1.20 -8.14
CA ALA A 81 5.59 -0.07 -7.23
C ALA A 81 5.03 -0.32 -5.82
N THR A 82 3.90 -1.04 -5.71
CA THR A 82 3.23 -1.33 -4.43
C THR A 82 3.64 -2.66 -3.81
N ARG A 83 4.40 -3.50 -4.51
CA ARG A 83 4.76 -4.88 -4.10
C ARG A 83 5.31 -4.96 -2.68
N LYS A 84 6.22 -4.05 -2.32
CA LYS A 84 6.85 -4.06 -0.99
C LYS A 84 5.84 -3.78 0.12
N VAL A 85 4.96 -2.82 -0.08
CA VAL A 85 3.93 -2.44 0.91
C VAL A 85 2.91 -3.57 1.09
N LEU A 86 2.45 -4.17 -0.01
CA LEU A 86 1.55 -5.32 0.03
C LEU A 86 2.21 -6.53 0.68
N GLY A 87 3.49 -6.79 0.39
CA GLY A 87 4.26 -7.85 1.03
C GLY A 87 4.31 -7.73 2.55
N GLN A 88 4.53 -6.52 3.08
CA GLN A 88 4.51 -6.27 4.52
C GLN A 88 3.13 -6.51 5.13
N ALA A 89 2.05 -6.06 4.47
CA ALA A 89 0.70 -6.25 4.96
C ALA A 89 0.31 -7.74 5.00
N VAL A 90 0.64 -8.49 3.95
CA VAL A 90 0.41 -9.94 3.88
C VAL A 90 1.25 -10.65 4.95
N ALA A 91 2.52 -10.27 5.11
CA ALA A 91 3.38 -10.82 6.15
C ALA A 91 2.82 -10.56 7.56
N GLY A 92 2.32 -9.35 7.83
CA GLY A 92 1.67 -9.02 9.10
C GLY A 92 0.45 -9.91 9.38
N LEU A 93 -0.39 -10.14 8.38
CA LEU A 93 -1.51 -11.06 8.49
C LEU A 93 -1.07 -12.51 8.81
N PHE A 94 -0.03 -12.99 8.13
CA PHE A 94 0.54 -14.32 8.39
C PHE A 94 1.10 -14.44 9.81
N LEU A 95 1.81 -13.42 10.32
CA LEU A 95 2.31 -13.40 11.70
C LEU A 95 1.17 -13.50 12.72
N LEU A 96 0.05 -12.82 12.48
CA LEU A 96 -1.14 -12.88 13.35
C LEU A 96 -1.87 -14.23 13.29
N ILE A 97 -1.83 -14.93 12.15
CA ILE A 97 -2.46 -16.24 11.97
C ILE A 97 -1.57 -17.36 12.52
N LEU A 98 -0.30 -17.40 12.08
CA LEU A 98 0.63 -18.50 12.42
C LEU A 98 1.19 -18.36 13.83
N ARG A 99 1.27 -17.12 14.35
CA ARG A 99 1.73 -16.79 15.71
C ARG A 99 3.05 -17.51 16.09
N PRO A 100 4.12 -17.35 15.32
CA PRO A 100 5.41 -17.96 15.65
C PRO A 100 5.95 -17.46 17.00
N PHE A 101 5.50 -16.29 17.44
CA PHE A 101 5.68 -15.69 18.76
C PHE A 101 4.42 -14.96 19.19
N ARG A 102 4.30 -14.65 20.46
CA ARG A 102 3.15 -13.93 21.03
C ARG A 102 3.57 -12.52 21.46
N ILE A 103 2.60 -11.63 21.53
CA ILE A 103 2.79 -10.34 22.17
C ILE A 103 3.15 -10.59 23.63
N GLY A 104 4.25 -9.98 24.10
CA GLY A 104 4.84 -10.21 25.41
C GLY A 104 6.03 -11.19 25.42
N ASP A 105 6.26 -11.94 24.35
CA ASP A 105 7.42 -12.84 24.28
C ASP A 105 8.73 -12.06 24.11
N ARG A 106 9.79 -12.55 24.75
CA ARG A 106 11.14 -12.07 24.54
C ARG A 106 11.75 -12.79 23.35
N ALA A 107 12.11 -12.06 22.32
CA ALA A 107 12.63 -12.62 21.08
C ALA A 107 13.75 -11.75 20.50
N VAL A 108 14.59 -12.41 19.69
CA VAL A 108 15.49 -11.71 18.77
C VAL A 108 14.91 -11.87 17.38
N VAL A 109 14.48 -10.77 16.77
CA VAL A 109 13.83 -10.74 15.47
C VAL A 109 14.63 -9.84 14.55
N SER A 110 15.10 -10.39 13.43
CA SER A 110 15.94 -9.64 12.47
C SER A 110 17.15 -8.95 13.11
N GLY A 111 17.74 -9.56 14.16
CA GLY A 111 18.89 -9.02 14.88
C GLY A 111 18.56 -8.08 16.02
N GLU A 112 17.32 -7.68 16.21
CA GLU A 112 16.86 -6.82 17.29
C GLU A 112 16.32 -7.66 18.46
N GLU A 113 16.94 -7.51 19.64
CA GLU A 113 16.50 -8.20 20.86
C GLU A 113 15.55 -7.32 21.66
N GLY A 114 14.45 -7.91 22.13
CA GLY A 114 13.50 -7.22 23.00
C GLY A 114 12.22 -8.00 23.23
N VAL A 115 11.22 -7.30 23.79
CA VAL A 115 9.88 -7.83 24.04
C VAL A 115 8.96 -7.40 22.91
N VAL A 116 8.24 -8.34 22.31
CA VAL A 116 7.24 -8.05 21.28
C VAL A 116 6.08 -7.30 21.92
N LYS A 117 5.87 -6.04 21.55
CA LYS A 117 4.79 -5.20 22.08
C LYS A 117 3.53 -5.29 21.24
N ASP A 118 3.68 -5.30 19.92
CA ASP A 118 2.53 -5.31 19.00
C ASP A 118 2.93 -5.83 17.61
N ILE A 119 1.94 -6.30 16.85
CA ILE A 119 2.08 -6.67 15.45
C ILE A 119 1.04 -5.87 14.67
N THR A 120 1.49 -4.82 14.01
CA THR A 120 0.63 -3.98 13.17
C THR A 120 0.57 -4.51 11.74
N THR A 121 -0.21 -3.88 10.87
CA THR A 121 -0.33 -4.29 9.46
C THR A 121 1.01 -4.34 8.73
N PHE A 122 1.94 -3.41 9.03
CA PHE A 122 3.20 -3.27 8.30
C PHE A 122 4.44 -3.57 9.12
N TYR A 123 4.36 -3.44 10.45
CA TYR A 123 5.51 -3.52 11.35
C TYR A 123 5.21 -4.39 12.56
N THR A 124 6.23 -5.15 12.99
CA THR A 124 6.29 -5.74 14.32
C THR A 124 7.03 -4.77 15.24
N VAL A 125 6.43 -4.46 16.36
CA VAL A 125 6.94 -3.49 17.35
C VAL A 125 7.65 -4.23 18.47
N ILE A 126 8.94 -3.97 18.66
CA ILE A 126 9.77 -4.57 19.70
C ILE A 126 10.27 -3.48 20.65
N GLU A 127 10.06 -3.66 21.93
CA GLU A 127 10.64 -2.83 22.98
C GLU A 127 11.97 -3.43 23.42
N LYS A 128 13.05 -2.66 23.25
CA LYS A 128 14.40 -3.05 23.64
C LYS A 128 14.62 -2.88 25.16
N PRO A 129 15.64 -3.56 25.74
CA PRO A 129 15.98 -3.42 27.15
C PRO A 129 16.34 -1.99 27.58
N ASP A 130 16.83 -1.16 26.66
CA ASP A 130 17.16 0.25 26.87
C ASP A 130 15.94 1.19 26.86
N GLY A 131 14.73 0.64 26.68
CA GLY A 131 13.48 1.40 26.58
C GLY A 131 13.19 1.97 25.19
N SER A 132 14.08 1.79 24.20
CA SER A 132 13.84 2.19 22.82
C SER A 132 12.90 1.21 22.12
N THR A 133 12.20 1.69 21.08
CA THR A 133 11.27 0.88 20.30
C THR A 133 11.83 0.64 18.90
N ALA A 134 11.98 -0.63 18.51
CA ALA A 134 12.32 -1.03 17.16
C ALA A 134 11.05 -1.37 16.37
N LEU A 135 10.91 -0.77 15.20
CA LEU A 135 9.84 -1.07 14.23
C LEU A 135 10.45 -1.92 13.11
N ILE A 136 10.12 -3.21 13.09
CA ILE A 136 10.65 -4.16 12.12
C ILE A 136 9.59 -4.42 11.06
N PRO A 137 9.88 -4.18 9.76
CA PRO A 137 8.95 -4.51 8.68
C PRO A 137 8.58 -6.00 8.71
N ASN A 138 7.28 -6.32 8.58
CA ASN A 138 6.78 -7.69 8.76
C ASN A 138 7.33 -8.68 7.73
N ASP A 139 7.62 -8.24 6.50
CA ASP A 139 8.29 -9.07 5.49
C ASP A 139 9.70 -9.49 5.91
N GLY A 140 10.44 -8.61 6.61
CA GLY A 140 11.73 -8.92 7.20
C GLY A 140 11.64 -9.89 8.39
N VAL A 141 10.53 -9.88 9.11
CA VAL A 141 10.30 -10.82 10.22
C VAL A 141 10.06 -12.25 9.69
N ILE A 142 9.18 -12.41 8.68
CA ILE A 142 8.88 -13.73 8.09
C ILE A 142 10.08 -14.29 7.32
N GLY A 143 10.81 -13.43 6.60
CA GLY A 143 12.00 -13.84 5.85
C GLY A 143 13.27 -13.98 6.69
N GLY A 144 13.24 -13.54 7.95
CA GLY A 144 14.37 -13.51 8.86
C GLY A 144 14.42 -14.67 9.86
N LYS A 145 15.53 -14.72 10.60
CA LYS A 145 15.68 -15.65 11.71
C LYS A 145 14.99 -15.10 12.95
N ILE A 146 14.13 -15.89 13.56
CA ILE A 146 13.47 -15.60 14.83
C ILE A 146 14.06 -16.50 15.91
N LEU A 147 14.60 -15.92 16.97
CA LEU A 147 15.07 -16.66 18.14
C LEU A 147 14.18 -16.31 19.33
N LEU A 148 13.41 -17.27 19.79
CA LEU A 148 12.61 -17.11 21.01
C LEU A 148 13.51 -17.35 22.24
N LYS A 149 13.57 -16.39 23.14
CA LYS A 149 14.22 -16.57 24.44
C LYS A 149 13.19 -17.10 25.43
N LYS A 150 13.51 -18.26 26.03
CA LYS A 150 12.69 -18.83 27.10
C LYS A 150 12.64 -17.83 28.27
N PRO A 151 11.46 -17.64 28.90
CA PRO A 151 11.40 -16.83 30.12
C PRO A 151 12.43 -17.38 31.12
N GLU A 152 13.29 -16.51 31.67
CA GLU A 152 14.14 -16.90 32.80
C GLU A 152 13.21 -17.35 33.91
N ALA A 153 13.33 -18.62 34.31
CA ALA A 153 12.67 -19.12 35.52
C ALA A 153 13.12 -18.23 36.65
N LYS A 154 12.20 -17.48 37.25
CA LYS A 154 12.47 -16.76 38.50
C LYS A 154 12.94 -17.80 39.51
N GLN A 155 14.25 -17.77 39.85
CA GLN A 155 14.79 -18.40 41.03
C GLN A 155 14.34 -17.62 42.26
#